data_c14294e0a3daa0c80b40d268c9d130f6
#
_entry.id   c14294e0a3daa0c80b40d268c9d130f6
#
_cell.length_a   1.000
_cell.length_b   1.000
_cell.length_c   1.000
_cell.angle_alpha   90.00
_cell.angle_beta   90.00
_cell.angle_gamma   90.00
#
_symmetry.space_group_name_H-M   'P 1'
#
loop_
_entity.id
_entity.type
_entity.pdbx_description
1 polymer ?
#
loop_
_entity_poly.entity_id
_entity_poly.type
_entity_poly.pdbx_seq_one_letter_code
_entity_poly.pdbx_strand_id
1 'polypeptide(L)'
;KVDLQARIKVRIRQVIKNDDGESHESTTVIDTTVGRALLWEIVPDGLGFELVNQNMTKKAVSRILNACYRTVGLKATVIFADKLMYTGFEYSTRSGSSIGVNDFEIPDAKADIITQADAEVKEIEKQYASGLVTQGEKYNKVIDIWSRANDLVSKAMMDGLSVEPVINRDGDEEQQSSFNSVFMYADSGARGSPAQIRQLAGMRGLMRSEERRVGKECRFGWSR
;
A
#
# COMPACT_ATOMS: atom_id res chain seq x y z
N LYS A 1 15.99 -2.55 26.30
CA LYS A 1 15.75 -2.88 24.89
C LYS A 1 15.41 -1.58 24.17
N VAL A 2 15.99 -1.36 23.00
CA VAL A 2 15.75 -0.18 22.17
C VAL A 2 14.79 -0.60 21.06
N ASP A 3 13.79 0.23 20.77
CA ASP A 3 12.81 -0.04 19.72
C ASP A 3 13.46 0.03 18.32
N LEU A 4 12.96 -0.77 17.38
CA LEU A 4 13.44 -0.79 15.99
C LEU A 4 13.26 0.57 15.28
N GLN A 5 12.27 1.36 15.69
CA GLN A 5 11.98 2.68 15.14
C GLN A 5 12.70 3.81 15.86
N ALA A 6 13.37 3.54 17.00
CA ALA A 6 14.09 4.55 17.73
C ALA A 6 15.20 5.17 16.88
N ARG A 7 15.29 6.50 16.90
CA ARG A 7 16.34 7.24 16.21
C ARG A 7 17.64 7.13 16.99
N ILE A 8 18.70 6.77 16.29
CA ILE A 8 20.03 6.58 16.84
C ILE A 8 21.07 7.19 15.91
N LYS A 9 22.21 7.58 16.49
CA LYS A 9 23.41 7.95 15.72
C LYS A 9 24.32 6.73 15.63
N VAL A 10 24.57 6.28 14.42
CA VAL A 10 25.41 5.10 14.16
C VAL A 10 26.62 5.52 13.35
N ARG A 11 27.76 4.99 13.75
CA ARG A 11 28.99 5.09 12.96
C ARG A 11 28.97 3.99 11.91
N ILE A 12 28.84 4.38 10.65
CA ILE A 12 28.75 3.44 9.53
C ILE A 12 30.04 3.47 8.75
N ARG A 13 30.61 2.29 8.53
CA ARG A 13 31.73 2.06 7.62
C ARG A 13 31.15 1.68 6.26
N GLN A 14 31.52 2.43 5.25
CA GLN A 14 31.13 2.19 3.86
C GLN A 14 32.38 1.94 3.02
N VAL A 15 32.33 0.89 2.22
CA VAL A 15 33.35 0.60 1.22
C VAL A 15 32.71 0.86 -0.14
N ILE A 16 33.02 1.99 -0.75
CA ILE A 16 32.52 2.37 -2.07
C ILE A 16 33.63 2.13 -3.09
N LYS A 17 33.31 1.43 -4.17
CA LYS A 17 34.21 1.24 -5.31
C LYS A 17 34.00 2.40 -6.28
N ASN A 18 35.06 3.12 -6.61
CA ASN A 18 35.04 4.11 -7.67
C ASN A 18 35.09 3.43 -9.03
N ASP A 19 34.75 4.17 -10.10
CA ASP A 19 34.79 3.67 -11.49
C ASP A 19 36.20 3.18 -11.91
N ASP A 20 37.26 3.65 -11.24
CA ASP A 20 38.65 3.24 -11.45
C ASP A 20 39.02 1.92 -10.71
N GLY A 21 38.07 1.30 -10.02
CA GLY A 21 38.26 0.03 -9.32
C GLY A 21 38.92 0.13 -7.94
N GLU A 22 39.28 1.33 -7.48
CA GLU A 22 39.79 1.55 -6.13
C GLU A 22 38.64 1.60 -5.11
N SER A 23 38.84 0.89 -3.99
CA SER A 23 37.88 0.86 -2.89
C SER A 23 38.26 1.93 -1.86
N HIS A 24 37.40 2.93 -1.68
CA HIS A 24 37.52 3.92 -0.62
C HIS A 24 36.68 3.53 0.59
N GLU A 25 37.34 3.44 1.76
CA GLU A 25 36.65 3.28 3.03
C GLU A 25 36.35 4.66 3.61
N SER A 26 35.07 4.93 3.87
CA SER A 26 34.64 6.11 4.60
C SER A 26 33.88 5.71 5.87
N THR A 27 34.19 6.38 6.96
CA THR A 27 33.46 6.20 8.22
C THR A 27 32.74 7.49 8.56
N THR A 28 31.42 7.43 8.53
CA THR A 28 30.56 8.60 8.81
C THR A 28 29.60 8.29 9.95
N VAL A 29 29.24 9.31 10.73
CA VAL A 29 28.20 9.21 11.75
C VAL A 29 26.90 9.74 11.15
N ILE A 30 25.90 8.88 11.07
CA ILE A 30 24.62 9.17 10.39
C ILE A 30 23.47 8.97 11.38
N ASP A 31 22.49 9.85 11.33
CA ASP A 31 21.22 9.68 12.03
C ASP A 31 20.32 8.68 11.27
N THR A 32 19.93 7.63 11.96
CA THR A 32 19.13 6.54 11.38
C THR A 32 18.25 5.89 12.45
N THR A 33 17.58 4.83 12.10
CA THR A 33 16.83 3.98 13.04
C THR A 33 17.53 2.65 13.26
N VAL A 34 17.25 2.01 14.41
CA VAL A 34 17.82 0.69 14.75
C VAL A 34 17.52 -0.33 13.64
N GLY A 35 16.28 -0.36 13.12
CA GLY A 35 15.90 -1.31 12.06
C GLY A 35 16.71 -1.13 10.78
N ARG A 36 17.01 0.12 10.39
CA ARG A 36 17.83 0.41 9.20
C ARG A 36 19.30 0.02 9.42
N ALA A 37 19.80 0.22 10.63
CA ALA A 37 21.17 -0.21 10.97
C ALA A 37 21.30 -1.74 10.93
N LEU A 38 20.30 -2.48 11.43
CA LEU A 38 20.26 -3.95 11.35
C LEU A 38 20.12 -4.44 9.90
N LEU A 39 19.34 -3.74 9.09
CA LEU A 39 19.22 -4.05 7.66
C LEU A 39 20.54 -3.84 6.92
N TRP A 40 21.32 -2.81 7.32
CA TRP A 40 22.63 -2.54 6.73
C TRP A 40 23.63 -3.68 6.96
N GLU A 41 23.53 -4.41 8.06
CA GLU A 41 24.43 -5.52 8.38
C GLU A 41 24.38 -6.66 7.34
N ILE A 42 23.25 -6.82 6.66
CA ILE A 42 23.09 -7.85 5.62
C ILE A 42 23.43 -7.37 4.20
N VAL A 43 23.59 -6.04 4.03
CA VAL A 43 23.89 -5.44 2.71
C VAL A 43 25.37 -5.72 2.35
N PRO A 44 25.67 -6.20 1.12
CA PRO A 44 27.03 -6.44 0.69
C PRO A 44 27.82 -5.13 0.53
N ASP A 45 29.13 -5.21 0.73
CA ASP A 45 30.06 -4.11 0.50
C ASP A 45 29.99 -3.61 -0.96
N GLY A 46 30.15 -2.30 -1.14
CA GLY A 46 30.09 -1.65 -2.44
C GLY A 46 28.79 -0.86 -2.70
N LEU A 47 27.84 -0.89 -1.74
CA LEU A 47 26.63 -0.09 -1.78
C LEU A 47 26.70 1.08 -0.79
N GLY A 48 26.03 2.18 -1.09
CA GLY A 48 25.90 3.32 -0.17
C GLY A 48 24.79 3.11 0.85
N PHE A 49 25.01 3.56 2.10
CA PHE A 49 24.01 3.49 3.17
C PHE A 49 22.74 4.29 2.87
N GLU A 50 22.81 5.29 2.02
CA GLU A 50 21.68 6.12 1.60
C GLU A 50 20.53 5.31 0.99
N LEU A 51 20.87 4.21 0.31
CA LEU A 51 19.88 3.29 -0.28
C LEU A 51 19.01 2.61 0.79
N VAL A 52 19.56 2.42 2.00
CA VAL A 52 18.88 1.76 3.13
C VAL A 52 18.26 2.78 4.07
N ASN A 53 18.79 4.01 4.14
CA ASN A 53 18.33 5.05 5.07
C ASN A 53 17.03 5.73 4.61
N GLN A 54 16.07 4.94 4.15
CA GLN A 54 14.73 5.37 3.73
C GLN A 54 13.68 4.35 4.16
N ASN A 55 12.41 4.68 3.97
CA ASN A 55 11.34 3.70 4.21
C ASN A 55 11.41 2.58 3.15
N MET A 56 11.55 1.35 3.63
CA MET A 56 11.78 0.17 2.78
C MET A 56 10.46 -0.40 2.25
N THR A 57 9.86 0.31 1.31
CA THR A 57 8.72 -0.19 0.54
C THR A 57 9.17 -1.22 -0.50
N LYS A 58 8.23 -1.96 -1.08
CA LYS A 58 8.48 -2.91 -2.17
C LYS A 58 9.32 -2.31 -3.31
N LYS A 59 9.04 -1.04 -3.68
CA LYS A 59 9.79 -0.32 -4.71
C LYS A 59 11.23 -0.01 -4.28
N ALA A 60 11.44 0.33 -3.00
CA ALA A 60 12.77 0.60 -2.46
C ALA A 60 13.61 -0.68 -2.40
N VAL A 61 13.04 -1.80 -1.97
CA VAL A 61 13.70 -3.12 -1.99
C VAL A 61 14.12 -3.51 -3.41
N SER A 62 13.24 -3.37 -4.39
CA SER A 62 13.58 -3.65 -5.80
C SER A 62 14.72 -2.76 -6.30
N ARG A 63 14.78 -1.50 -5.86
CA ARG A 63 15.85 -0.56 -6.21
C ARG A 63 17.19 -0.98 -5.63
N ILE A 64 17.24 -1.42 -4.37
CA ILE A 64 18.48 -1.89 -3.74
C ILE A 64 18.98 -3.17 -4.42
N LEU A 65 18.10 -4.14 -4.70
CA LEU A 65 18.46 -5.37 -5.41
C LEU A 65 19.03 -5.07 -6.81
N ASN A 66 18.44 -4.13 -7.54
CA ASN A 66 18.94 -3.71 -8.84
C ASN A 66 20.28 -2.98 -8.74
N ALA A 67 20.46 -2.10 -7.74
CA ALA A 67 21.73 -1.46 -7.47
C ALA A 67 22.81 -2.50 -7.12
N CYS A 68 22.51 -3.46 -6.24
CA CYS A 68 23.40 -4.54 -5.88
C CYS A 68 23.84 -5.37 -7.10
N TYR A 69 22.92 -5.73 -7.97
CA TYR A 69 23.22 -6.47 -9.20
C TYR A 69 24.19 -5.72 -10.11
N ARG A 70 24.02 -4.42 -10.25
CA ARG A 70 24.86 -3.59 -11.12
C ARG A 70 26.24 -3.32 -10.56
N THR A 71 26.37 -3.14 -9.23
CA THR A 71 27.64 -2.76 -8.59
C THR A 71 28.47 -3.94 -8.13
N VAL A 72 27.83 -4.96 -7.53
CA VAL A 72 28.51 -6.08 -6.87
C VAL A 72 28.45 -7.39 -7.67
N GLY A 73 27.42 -7.51 -8.53
CA GLY A 73 27.26 -8.65 -9.42
C GLY A 73 26.25 -9.70 -8.93
N LEU A 74 25.99 -10.71 -9.78
CA LEU A 74 24.91 -11.68 -9.62
C LEU A 74 25.02 -12.50 -8.32
N LYS A 75 26.19 -13.06 -8.02
CA LYS A 75 26.36 -13.95 -6.85
C LYS A 75 26.05 -13.26 -5.53
N ALA A 76 26.56 -12.04 -5.35
CA ALA A 76 26.31 -11.26 -4.14
C ALA A 76 24.86 -10.85 -4.02
N THR A 77 24.20 -10.53 -5.15
CA THR A 77 22.79 -10.18 -5.18
C THR A 77 21.89 -11.32 -4.76
N VAL A 78 22.17 -12.56 -5.20
CA VAL A 78 21.39 -13.75 -4.78
C VAL A 78 21.54 -13.99 -3.29
N ILE A 79 22.77 -13.94 -2.77
CA ILE A 79 23.03 -14.13 -1.33
C ILE A 79 22.33 -13.01 -0.52
N PHE A 80 22.37 -11.78 -0.99
CA PHE A 80 21.70 -10.67 -0.34
C PHE A 80 20.18 -10.84 -0.35
N ALA A 81 19.59 -11.26 -1.47
CA ALA A 81 18.16 -11.52 -1.58
C ALA A 81 17.69 -12.60 -0.60
N ASP A 82 18.44 -13.69 -0.47
CA ASP A 82 18.16 -14.76 0.49
C ASP A 82 18.24 -14.26 1.93
N LYS A 83 19.30 -13.54 2.30
CA LYS A 83 19.43 -12.94 3.62
C LYS A 83 18.30 -11.98 3.93
N LEU A 84 17.93 -11.12 2.97
CA LEU A 84 16.83 -10.16 3.11
C LEU A 84 15.50 -10.88 3.35
N MET A 85 15.22 -11.95 2.61
CA MET A 85 14.03 -12.77 2.77
C MET A 85 13.95 -13.39 4.17
N TYR A 86 15.01 -14.04 4.63
CA TYR A 86 15.03 -14.68 5.95
C TYR A 86 14.96 -13.66 7.08
N THR A 87 15.63 -12.52 6.97
CA THR A 87 15.51 -11.41 7.92
C THR A 87 14.08 -10.89 7.97
N GLY A 88 13.43 -10.73 6.81
CA GLY A 88 12.03 -10.35 6.71
C GLY A 88 11.10 -11.33 7.42
N PHE A 89 11.28 -12.63 7.24
CA PHE A 89 10.49 -13.66 7.93
C PHE A 89 10.69 -13.64 9.44
N GLU A 90 11.94 -13.51 9.91
CA GLU A 90 12.25 -13.43 11.33
C GLU A 90 11.57 -12.23 11.99
N TYR A 91 11.74 -11.04 11.45
CA TYR A 91 11.16 -9.83 12.03
C TYR A 91 9.64 -9.79 11.90
N SER A 92 9.08 -10.31 10.82
CA SER A 92 7.63 -10.46 10.67
C SER A 92 7.04 -11.38 11.74
N THR A 93 7.70 -12.51 12.01
CA THR A 93 7.29 -13.43 13.09
C THR A 93 7.40 -12.78 14.47
N ARG A 94 8.49 -12.03 14.72
CA ARG A 94 8.71 -11.33 16.00
C ARG A 94 7.74 -10.16 16.22
N SER A 95 7.25 -9.52 15.16
CA SER A 95 6.31 -8.40 15.28
C SER A 95 4.95 -8.86 15.80
N GLY A 96 4.56 -10.12 15.56
CA GLY A 96 3.25 -10.64 15.96
C GLY A 96 2.07 -9.96 15.26
N SER A 97 2.31 -9.30 14.12
CA SER A 97 1.24 -8.61 13.38
C SER A 97 0.16 -9.57 12.94
N SER A 98 -1.09 -9.24 13.23
CA SER A 98 -2.28 -9.99 12.80
C SER A 98 -3.32 -9.04 12.27
N ILE A 99 -4.30 -9.56 11.53
CA ILE A 99 -5.42 -8.80 10.98
C ILE A 99 -6.69 -9.30 11.63
N GLY A 100 -7.41 -8.41 12.30
CA GLY A 100 -8.75 -8.63 12.82
C GLY A 100 -9.81 -7.93 11.96
N VAL A 101 -11.08 -8.25 12.20
CA VAL A 101 -12.21 -7.58 11.54
C VAL A 101 -12.28 -6.09 11.94
N ASN A 102 -11.88 -5.78 13.17
CA ASN A 102 -11.90 -4.41 13.69
C ASN A 102 -10.84 -3.49 13.07
N ASP A 103 -9.81 -4.06 12.44
CA ASP A 103 -8.77 -3.28 11.76
C ASP A 103 -9.26 -2.67 10.43
N PHE A 104 -10.43 -3.12 9.95
CA PHE A 104 -11.10 -2.56 8.79
C PHE A 104 -12.02 -1.43 9.22
N GLU A 105 -11.47 -0.25 9.38
CA GLU A 105 -12.24 0.93 9.73
C GLU A 105 -13.09 1.42 8.55
N ILE A 106 -14.37 1.65 8.84
CA ILE A 106 -15.30 2.20 7.85
C ILE A 106 -15.23 3.74 7.95
N PRO A 107 -14.94 4.46 6.86
CA PRO A 107 -14.85 5.91 6.91
C PRO A 107 -16.21 6.54 7.24
N ASP A 108 -16.23 7.51 8.15
CA ASP A 108 -17.46 8.21 8.58
C ASP A 108 -18.15 8.93 7.41
N ALA A 109 -17.36 9.50 6.50
CA ALA A 109 -17.84 10.17 5.30
C ALA A 109 -18.58 9.25 4.30
N LYS A 110 -18.52 7.93 4.48
CA LYS A 110 -19.15 6.96 3.56
C LYS A 110 -20.65 7.14 3.45
N ALA A 111 -21.34 7.36 4.56
CA ALA A 111 -22.79 7.52 4.58
C ALA A 111 -23.25 8.74 3.80
N ASP A 112 -22.55 9.85 3.95
CA ASP A 112 -22.85 11.11 3.25
C ASP A 112 -22.58 10.99 1.75
N ILE A 113 -21.46 10.39 1.35
CA ILE A 113 -21.12 10.17 -0.07
C ILE A 113 -22.18 9.30 -0.76
N ILE A 114 -22.64 8.23 -0.10
CA ILE A 114 -23.66 7.33 -0.65
C ILE A 114 -25.00 8.07 -0.76
N THR A 115 -25.39 8.82 0.26
CA THR A 115 -26.65 9.59 0.26
C THR A 115 -26.67 10.61 -0.86
N GLN A 116 -25.55 11.30 -1.09
CA GLN A 116 -25.43 12.24 -2.21
C GLN A 116 -25.51 11.53 -3.55
N ALA A 117 -24.82 10.40 -3.73
CA ALA A 117 -24.87 9.63 -4.96
C ALA A 117 -26.30 9.11 -5.25
N ASP A 118 -27.02 8.63 -4.23
CA ASP A 118 -28.40 8.19 -4.36
C ASP A 118 -29.34 9.34 -4.76
N ALA A 119 -29.11 10.55 -4.25
CA ALA A 119 -29.89 11.72 -4.65
C ALA A 119 -29.65 12.08 -6.13
N GLU A 120 -28.40 12.05 -6.59
CA GLU A 120 -28.06 12.28 -7.99
C GLU A 120 -28.70 11.22 -8.91
N VAL A 121 -28.66 9.94 -8.52
CA VAL A 121 -29.29 8.86 -9.28
C VAL A 121 -30.81 9.06 -9.38
N LYS A 122 -31.49 9.42 -8.30
CA LYS A 122 -32.93 9.71 -8.30
C LYS A 122 -33.29 10.86 -9.21
N GLU A 123 -32.41 11.86 -9.31
CA GLU A 123 -32.62 12.98 -10.23
C GLU A 123 -32.55 12.53 -11.70
N ILE A 124 -31.55 11.68 -12.04
CA ILE A 124 -31.47 11.09 -13.39
C ILE A 124 -32.67 10.17 -13.69
N GLU A 125 -33.19 9.47 -12.70
CA GLU A 125 -34.41 8.68 -12.86
C GLU A 125 -35.64 9.49 -13.15
N LYS A 126 -35.79 10.65 -12.51
CA LYS A 126 -36.89 11.61 -12.81
C LYS A 126 -36.73 12.16 -14.23
N GLN A 127 -35.52 12.52 -14.66
CA GLN A 127 -35.27 13.00 -16.02
C GLN A 127 -35.57 11.92 -17.06
N TYR A 128 -35.29 10.68 -16.78
CA TYR A 128 -35.67 9.54 -17.64
C TYR A 128 -37.22 9.37 -17.69
N ALA A 129 -37.88 9.41 -16.54
CA ALA A 129 -39.35 9.30 -16.48
C ALA A 129 -40.06 10.43 -17.22
N SER A 130 -39.49 11.63 -17.26
CA SER A 130 -40.01 12.77 -18.04
C SER A 130 -39.63 12.74 -19.53
N GLY A 131 -38.89 11.73 -19.99
CA GLY A 131 -38.50 11.58 -21.38
C GLY A 131 -37.36 12.48 -21.84
N LEU A 132 -36.67 13.17 -20.92
CA LEU A 132 -35.54 14.05 -21.23
C LEU A 132 -34.25 13.31 -21.54
N VAL A 133 -34.12 12.07 -21.07
CA VAL A 133 -32.88 11.25 -21.17
C VAL A 133 -33.25 9.89 -21.73
N THR A 134 -32.40 9.36 -22.63
CA THR A 134 -32.57 8.01 -23.18
C THR A 134 -32.10 6.94 -22.17
N GLN A 135 -32.52 5.68 -22.36
CA GLN A 135 -32.12 4.58 -21.50
C GLN A 135 -30.58 4.37 -21.49
N GLY A 136 -29.91 4.55 -22.62
CA GLY A 136 -28.46 4.45 -22.72
C GLY A 136 -27.73 5.57 -21.95
N GLU A 137 -28.23 6.79 -22.05
CA GLU A 137 -27.68 7.93 -21.30
C GLU A 137 -27.91 7.79 -19.80
N LYS A 138 -29.13 7.35 -19.36
CA LYS A 138 -29.41 7.02 -17.96
C LYS A 138 -28.37 6.01 -17.44
N TYR A 139 -28.16 4.91 -18.18
CA TYR A 139 -27.24 3.87 -17.77
C TYR A 139 -25.81 4.39 -17.60
N ASN A 140 -25.30 5.15 -18.57
CA ASN A 140 -23.97 5.71 -18.51
C ASN A 140 -23.81 6.73 -17.35
N LYS A 141 -24.77 7.63 -17.19
CA LYS A 141 -24.74 8.62 -16.10
C LYS A 141 -24.76 7.95 -14.71
N VAL A 142 -25.56 6.92 -14.51
CA VAL A 142 -25.62 6.18 -13.24
C VAL A 142 -24.29 5.46 -12.96
N ILE A 143 -23.67 4.88 -13.98
CA ILE A 143 -22.33 4.28 -13.84
C ILE A 143 -21.29 5.33 -13.43
N ASP A 144 -21.29 6.49 -14.06
CA ASP A 144 -20.35 7.56 -13.76
C ASP A 144 -20.52 8.09 -12.32
N ILE A 145 -21.76 8.23 -11.84
CA ILE A 145 -22.06 8.64 -10.46
C ILE A 145 -21.50 7.62 -9.48
N TRP A 146 -21.78 6.34 -9.67
CA TRP A 146 -21.31 5.30 -8.76
C TRP A 146 -19.79 5.07 -8.85
N SER A 147 -19.17 5.23 -10.02
CA SER A 147 -17.73 5.19 -10.17
C SER A 147 -17.05 6.30 -9.36
N ARG A 148 -17.55 7.53 -9.49
CA ARG A 148 -17.06 8.69 -8.73
C ARG A 148 -17.27 8.51 -7.22
N ALA A 149 -18.44 8.07 -6.79
CA ALA A 149 -18.71 7.78 -5.38
C ALA A 149 -17.75 6.72 -4.82
N ASN A 150 -17.48 5.66 -5.57
CA ASN A 150 -16.55 4.60 -5.22
C ASN A 150 -15.11 5.12 -5.04
N ASP A 151 -14.66 6.02 -5.90
CA ASP A 151 -13.33 6.63 -5.79
C ASP A 151 -13.23 7.59 -4.59
N LEU A 152 -14.29 8.36 -4.31
CA LEU A 152 -14.36 9.22 -3.12
C LEU A 152 -14.32 8.41 -1.82
N VAL A 153 -15.10 7.32 -1.73
CA VAL A 153 -15.07 6.41 -0.57
C VAL A 153 -13.71 5.77 -0.42
N SER A 154 -13.08 5.35 -1.53
CA SER A 154 -11.73 4.77 -1.50
C SER A 154 -10.69 5.74 -0.96
N LYS A 155 -10.76 7.00 -1.38
CA LYS A 155 -9.85 8.04 -0.91
C LYS A 155 -10.08 8.34 0.57
N ALA A 156 -11.32 8.58 0.99
CA ALA A 156 -11.66 8.83 2.38
C ALA A 156 -11.23 7.69 3.32
N MET A 157 -11.39 6.44 2.86
CA MET A 157 -10.94 5.26 3.61
C MET A 157 -9.41 5.22 3.76
N MET A 158 -8.67 5.44 2.69
CA MET A 158 -7.19 5.41 2.76
C MET A 158 -6.65 6.58 3.58
N ASP A 159 -7.23 7.76 3.47
CA ASP A 159 -6.84 8.93 4.25
C ASP A 159 -7.12 8.69 5.76
N GLY A 160 -8.27 8.11 6.10
CA GLY A 160 -8.62 7.74 7.48
C GLY A 160 -7.71 6.66 8.08
N LEU A 161 -7.37 5.63 7.29
CA LEU A 161 -6.49 4.56 7.74
C LEU A 161 -5.01 4.99 7.85
N SER A 162 -4.60 6.06 7.19
CA SER A 162 -3.20 6.48 7.12
C SER A 162 -2.71 7.22 8.37
N VAL A 163 -3.61 7.82 9.11
CA VAL A 163 -3.29 8.73 10.23
C VAL A 163 -4.06 8.31 11.47
N GLU A 164 -3.37 8.25 12.59
CA GLU A 164 -3.94 7.93 13.89
C GLU A 164 -3.61 9.04 14.88
N PRO A 165 -4.60 9.60 15.60
CA PRO A 165 -4.35 10.56 16.65
C PRO A 165 -3.74 9.84 17.88
N VAL A 166 -2.56 10.24 18.29
CA VAL A 166 -1.86 9.69 19.46
C VAL A 166 -1.67 10.79 20.49
N ILE A 167 -1.96 10.48 21.75
CA ILE A 167 -1.71 11.40 22.86
C ILE A 167 -0.24 11.24 23.29
N ASN A 168 0.55 12.30 23.15
CA ASN A 168 1.93 12.35 23.60
C ASN A 168 2.01 12.31 25.13
N ARG A 169 3.25 12.09 25.67
CA ARG A 169 3.50 12.10 27.12
C ARG A 169 3.13 13.42 27.80
N ASP A 170 3.13 14.50 27.03
CA ASP A 170 2.79 15.85 27.49
C ASP A 170 1.29 16.15 27.46
N GLY A 171 0.46 15.20 26.96
CA GLY A 171 -0.99 15.31 26.90
C GLY A 171 -1.52 15.96 25.62
N ASP A 172 -0.65 16.31 24.68
CA ASP A 172 -1.03 16.90 23.40
C ASP A 172 -1.39 15.80 22.38
N GLU A 173 -2.43 16.05 21.56
CA GLU A 173 -2.79 15.18 20.44
C GLU A 173 -1.86 15.46 19.26
N GLU A 174 -1.10 14.47 18.86
CA GLU A 174 -0.25 14.50 17.67
C GLU A 174 -0.75 13.47 16.64
N GLN A 175 -0.82 13.89 15.38
CA GLN A 175 -1.14 12.99 14.29
C GLN A 175 0.10 12.18 13.90
N GLN A 176 0.03 10.88 14.08
CA GLN A 176 1.07 9.94 13.73
C GLN A 176 0.64 9.04 12.56
N SER A 177 1.61 8.51 11.80
CA SER A 177 1.33 7.46 10.83
C SER A 177 0.73 6.25 11.52
N SER A 178 -0.40 5.78 11.03
CA SER A 178 -1.17 4.71 11.66
C SER A 178 -0.38 3.39 11.73
N PHE A 179 -0.48 2.72 12.87
CA PHE A 179 0.02 1.35 13.09
C PHE A 179 -1.01 0.28 12.74
N ASN A 180 -2.09 0.63 12.09
CA ASN A 180 -3.09 -0.34 11.63
C ASN A 180 -2.43 -1.37 10.69
N SER A 181 -2.55 -2.66 11.03
CA SER A 181 -1.90 -3.75 10.30
C SER A 181 -2.34 -3.81 8.83
N VAL A 182 -3.60 -3.52 8.54
CA VAL A 182 -4.16 -3.49 7.18
C VAL A 182 -3.50 -2.39 6.35
N PHE A 183 -3.38 -1.19 6.94
CA PHE A 183 -2.71 -0.07 6.29
C PHE A 183 -1.23 -0.35 6.04
N MET A 184 -0.50 -0.86 7.04
CA MET A 184 0.92 -1.19 6.92
C MET A 184 1.20 -2.20 5.81
N TYR A 185 0.36 -3.23 5.66
CA TYR A 185 0.52 -4.23 4.59
C TYR A 185 0.26 -3.65 3.20
N ALA A 186 -0.72 -2.76 3.07
CA ALA A 186 -1.04 -2.12 1.79
C ALA A 186 -0.01 -1.07 1.39
N ASP A 187 0.43 -0.22 2.32
CA ASP A 187 1.40 0.85 2.08
C ASP A 187 2.78 0.28 1.76
N SER A 188 3.23 -0.71 2.51
CA SER A 188 4.50 -1.40 2.23
C SER A 188 4.48 -2.20 0.92
N GLY A 189 3.28 -2.56 0.42
CA GLY A 189 3.09 -3.43 -0.73
C GLY A 189 3.41 -4.90 -0.46
N ALA A 190 3.50 -5.31 0.81
CA ALA A 190 3.75 -6.68 1.22
C ALA A 190 2.57 -7.60 0.86
N ARG A 191 1.37 -7.19 1.20
CA ARG A 191 0.14 -7.94 0.90
C ARG A 191 -1.08 -7.03 0.82
N GLY A 192 -1.95 -7.32 -0.14
CA GLY A 192 -3.14 -6.52 -0.40
C GLY A 192 -2.84 -5.29 -1.25
N SER A 193 -3.87 -4.78 -1.88
CA SER A 193 -3.85 -3.51 -2.60
C SER A 193 -4.94 -2.60 -2.04
N PRO A 194 -4.83 -1.28 -2.21
CA PRO A 194 -5.89 -0.35 -1.82
C PRO A 194 -7.26 -0.74 -2.38
N ALA A 195 -7.30 -1.30 -3.60
CA ALA A 195 -8.52 -1.78 -4.22
C ALA A 195 -9.15 -2.98 -3.49
N GLN A 196 -8.33 -3.90 -2.95
CA GLN A 196 -8.82 -5.03 -2.17
C GLN A 196 -9.34 -4.61 -0.80
N ILE A 197 -8.65 -3.67 -0.13
CA ILE A 197 -9.09 -3.12 1.16
C ILE A 197 -10.41 -2.35 0.97
N ARG A 198 -10.53 -1.57 -0.11
CA ARG A 198 -11.77 -0.88 -0.46
C ARG A 198 -12.96 -1.82 -0.56
N GLN A 199 -12.78 -3.01 -1.12
CA GLN A 199 -13.87 -4.00 -1.23
C GLN A 199 -14.34 -4.52 0.12
N LEU A 200 -13.49 -4.50 1.15
CA LEU A 200 -13.80 -4.99 2.49
C LEU A 200 -14.35 -3.89 3.41
N ALA A 201 -13.68 -2.76 3.50
CA ALA A 201 -14.03 -1.66 4.40
C ALA A 201 -14.80 -0.51 3.71
N GLY A 202 -14.54 -0.27 2.44
CA GLY A 202 -15.17 0.78 1.66
C GLY A 202 -16.44 0.31 0.95
N MET A 203 -16.38 0.23 -0.37
CA MET A 203 -17.49 -0.17 -1.22
C MET A 203 -17.00 -1.11 -2.32
N ARG A 204 -17.77 -2.15 -2.63
CA ARG A 204 -17.53 -2.97 -3.82
C ARG A 204 -17.69 -2.12 -5.07
N GLY A 205 -16.80 -2.26 -6.03
CA GLY A 205 -16.92 -1.58 -7.30
C GLY A 205 -18.11 -2.09 -8.14
N LEU A 206 -18.32 -1.45 -9.28
CA LEU A 206 -19.31 -1.89 -10.26
C LEU A 206 -19.02 -3.33 -10.71
N MET A 207 -20.02 -4.19 -10.63
CA MET A 207 -19.92 -5.59 -11.02
C MET A 207 -20.66 -5.84 -12.33
N ARG A 208 -20.06 -6.66 -13.17
CA ARG A 208 -20.74 -7.15 -14.37
C ARG A 208 -21.68 -8.27 -13.98
N SER A 209 -22.95 -8.14 -14.30
CA SER A 209 -23.90 -9.24 -14.16
C SER A 209 -23.63 -10.29 -15.25
N GLU A 210 -23.02 -11.41 -14.87
CA GLU A 210 -22.78 -12.53 -15.82
C GLU A 210 -24.01 -13.41 -16.03
N GLU A 211 -25.01 -13.34 -15.18
CA GLU A 211 -26.24 -14.12 -15.29
C GLU A 211 -26.94 -13.97 -16.63
N ARG A 212 -26.88 -12.79 -17.25
CA ARG A 212 -27.44 -12.57 -18.60
C ARG A 212 -26.66 -13.29 -19.72
N ARG A 213 -25.38 -13.57 -19.52
CA ARG A 213 -24.56 -14.31 -20.51
C ARG A 213 -24.83 -15.79 -20.44
N VAL A 214 -24.85 -16.39 -19.26
CA VAL A 214 -25.14 -17.83 -19.05
C VAL A 214 -26.52 -18.17 -19.58
N GLY A 215 -27.53 -17.33 -19.33
CA GLY A 215 -28.87 -17.55 -19.87
C GLY A 215 -28.96 -17.43 -21.39
N LYS A 216 -28.12 -16.64 -22.06
CA LYS A 216 -28.08 -16.57 -23.53
C LYS A 216 -27.34 -17.75 -24.16
N GLU A 217 -26.23 -18.18 -23.55
CA GLU A 217 -25.47 -19.34 -24.05
C GLU A 217 -26.22 -20.64 -23.86
N CYS A 218 -26.96 -20.85 -22.78
CA CYS A 218 -27.81 -21.99 -22.58
C CYS A 218 -28.99 -22.05 -23.56
N ARG A 219 -29.48 -20.90 -24.02
CA ARG A 219 -30.59 -20.88 -25.03
C ARG A 219 -30.15 -21.31 -26.44
N PHE A 220 -28.88 -21.12 -26.77
CA PHE A 220 -28.33 -21.55 -28.06
C PHE A 220 -27.88 -23.03 -28.09
N GLY A 221 -27.72 -23.66 -26.93
CA GLY A 221 -27.30 -25.06 -26.82
C GLY A 221 -28.42 -26.12 -26.91
N TRP A 222 -29.70 -25.70 -26.88
CA TRP A 222 -30.86 -26.63 -26.86
C TRP A 222 -31.70 -26.65 -28.16
N SER A 223 -31.18 -26.08 -29.23
CA SER A 223 -31.80 -26.15 -30.54
C SER A 223 -30.93 -26.98 -31.49
N ARG A 224 -30.74 -28.26 -31.17
CA ARG A 224 -30.39 -29.36 -32.10
C ARG A 224 -31.04 -30.63 -31.62
#